data_b58d5b34c7a94d1cb0d67e4f5960daf5
#
_entry.id   b58d5b34c7a94d1cb0d67e4f5960daf5
#
_cell.length_a   1.000
_cell.length_b   1.000
_cell.length_c   1.000
_cell.angle_alpha   90.00
_cell.angle_beta   90.00
_cell.angle_gamma   90.00
#
_symmetry.space_group_name_H-M   'P 1'
#
loop_
_entity.id
_entity.type
_entity.pdbx_description
1 polymer ?
#
loop_
_entity_poly.entity_id
_entity_poly.type
_entity_poly.pdbx_seq_one_letter_code
_entity_poly.pdbx_strand_id
1 'polypeptide(L)'
;MKTNAIVSLADEKYFDLLIELIESIKTKPESKEIAICVLDAGLNNNQREQLKNKVDEVIKAEWDIEVSNLKVMGKEWLKSQVSRAFLPKYFPKYDKYLWIDCDAWVNDWKCIDLYFKACEKGKLGITQTIGPGYKITSKVNWLIGKLAIIKSQNFKHAVKSKIGYNKARKLAFAPHINIGVFSLEKNSEGWISWQNNLFTTLKAGNIFGSEGLAINMSVYIDNLETEFLPLNCNWITSNLLPKFDEENNTFVEPYLPNYKIGIMHLAAGIWKDKKDMRLNKEITIDIKTLQGKTINKSLRFSS
;
A
#
# COMPACT_ATOMS: atom_id res chain seq x y z
N MET A 1 -22.97 2.21 15.58
CA MET A 1 -22.27 3.24 14.77
C MET A 1 -20.91 2.64 14.39
N LYS A 2 -20.50 2.70 13.13
CA LYS A 2 -19.20 2.16 12.69
C LYS A 2 -18.06 2.99 13.32
N THR A 3 -17.14 2.34 14.01
CA THR A 3 -16.00 3.00 14.68
C THR A 3 -14.69 2.84 13.92
N ASN A 4 -14.61 1.87 13.01
CA ASN A 4 -13.44 1.60 12.20
C ASN A 4 -13.72 1.97 10.72
N ALA A 5 -12.70 2.44 10.01
CA ALA A 5 -12.81 2.78 8.60
C ALA A 5 -11.73 2.13 7.76
N ILE A 6 -12.12 1.58 6.61
CA ILE A 6 -11.22 1.29 5.49
C ILE A 6 -11.21 2.54 4.60
N VAL A 7 -10.03 3.06 4.33
CA VAL A 7 -9.86 4.28 3.54
C VAL A 7 -9.03 3.98 2.30
N SER A 8 -9.46 4.51 1.16
CA SER A 8 -8.71 4.45 -0.09
C SER A 8 -8.74 5.80 -0.81
N LEU A 9 -7.98 5.91 -1.89
CA LEU A 9 -7.94 7.11 -2.72
C LEU A 9 -7.85 6.71 -4.19
N ALA A 10 -8.56 7.45 -5.05
CA ALA A 10 -8.37 7.35 -6.50
C ALA A 10 -8.54 8.71 -7.18
N ASP A 11 -7.94 8.80 -8.36
CA ASP A 11 -8.28 9.77 -9.41
C ASP A 11 -9.16 9.12 -10.48
N GLU A 12 -9.54 9.90 -11.50
CA GLU A 12 -10.38 9.44 -12.60
C GLU A 12 -9.82 8.18 -13.27
N LYS A 13 -8.51 8.08 -13.43
CA LYS A 13 -7.82 7.01 -14.15
C LYS A 13 -7.85 5.67 -13.41
N TYR A 14 -7.81 5.71 -12.08
CA TYR A 14 -7.77 4.53 -11.21
C TYR A 14 -9.14 4.18 -10.63
N PHE A 15 -10.20 4.84 -11.07
CA PHE A 15 -11.55 4.66 -10.54
C PHE A 15 -12.05 3.21 -10.63
N ASP A 16 -11.81 2.52 -11.73
CA ASP A 16 -12.22 1.12 -11.91
C ASP A 16 -11.61 0.20 -10.85
N LEU A 17 -10.35 0.43 -10.50
CA LEU A 17 -9.67 -0.34 -9.45
C LEU A 17 -10.25 -0.02 -8.07
N LEU A 18 -10.58 1.24 -7.82
CA LEU A 18 -11.28 1.62 -6.58
C LEU A 18 -12.62 0.91 -6.44
N ILE A 19 -13.40 0.81 -7.53
CA ILE A 19 -14.68 0.07 -7.52
C ILE A 19 -14.43 -1.41 -7.24
N GLU A 20 -13.44 -2.02 -7.85
CA GLU A 20 -13.08 -3.42 -7.60
C GLU A 20 -12.66 -3.66 -6.14
N LEU A 21 -11.87 -2.76 -5.55
CA LEU A 21 -11.55 -2.80 -4.13
C LEU A 21 -12.82 -2.74 -3.27
N ILE A 22 -13.71 -1.75 -3.50
CA ILE A 22 -14.96 -1.59 -2.75
C ILE A 22 -15.83 -2.84 -2.87
N GLU A 23 -15.98 -3.38 -4.06
CA GLU A 23 -16.78 -4.59 -4.30
C GLU A 23 -16.16 -5.80 -3.61
N SER A 24 -14.83 -5.97 -3.67
CA SER A 24 -14.14 -7.05 -2.94
C SER A 24 -14.38 -7.00 -1.43
N ILE A 25 -14.40 -5.80 -0.85
CA ILE A 25 -14.74 -5.59 0.56
C ILE A 25 -16.20 -5.97 0.82
N LYS A 26 -17.12 -5.48 0.01
CA LYS A 26 -18.58 -5.70 0.19
C LYS A 26 -19.03 -7.14 0.00
N THR A 27 -18.26 -7.98 -0.70
CA THR A 27 -18.53 -9.42 -0.78
C THR A 27 -18.36 -10.14 0.55
N LYS A 28 -17.71 -9.49 1.53
CA LYS A 28 -17.47 -10.08 2.86
C LYS A 28 -18.55 -9.61 3.84
N PRO A 29 -19.27 -10.55 4.50
CA PRO A 29 -20.36 -10.21 5.44
C PRO A 29 -19.91 -9.26 6.55
N GLU A 30 -18.67 -9.41 7.02
CA GLU A 30 -18.06 -8.64 8.11
C GLU A 30 -17.90 -7.15 7.77
N SER A 31 -17.87 -6.82 6.49
CA SER A 31 -17.72 -5.43 6.02
C SER A 31 -18.85 -4.50 6.45
N LYS A 32 -20.00 -5.05 6.85
CA LYS A 32 -21.16 -4.26 7.29
C LYS A 32 -20.88 -3.41 8.52
N GLU A 33 -19.94 -3.86 9.38
CA GLU A 33 -19.55 -3.17 10.61
C GLU A 33 -18.42 -2.15 10.40
N ILE A 34 -17.85 -2.10 9.20
CA ILE A 34 -16.72 -1.22 8.88
C ILE A 34 -17.17 -0.15 7.90
N ALA A 35 -16.76 1.10 8.14
CA ALA A 35 -16.99 2.18 7.18
C ALA A 35 -16.04 2.06 5.99
N ILE A 36 -16.53 2.38 4.81
CA ILE A 36 -15.70 2.51 3.60
C ILE A 36 -15.66 4.00 3.26
N CYS A 37 -14.48 4.59 3.27
CA CYS A 37 -14.23 6.00 3.03
C CYS A 37 -13.31 6.20 1.84
N VAL A 38 -13.54 7.23 1.05
CA VAL A 38 -12.77 7.53 -0.16
C VAL A 38 -12.25 8.96 -0.11
N LEU A 39 -10.96 9.14 -0.37
CA LEU A 39 -10.37 10.42 -0.71
C LEU A 39 -10.40 10.61 -2.24
N ASP A 40 -11.07 11.67 -2.68
CA ASP A 40 -11.18 12.05 -4.10
C ASP A 40 -9.96 12.88 -4.51
N ALA A 41 -9.09 12.29 -5.32
CA ALA A 41 -7.90 12.97 -5.87
C ALA A 41 -8.10 13.48 -7.31
N GLY A 42 -9.34 13.61 -7.76
CA GLY A 42 -9.66 14.10 -9.11
C GLY A 42 -10.63 13.18 -9.85
N LEU A 43 -11.64 12.68 -9.15
CA LEU A 43 -12.75 11.97 -9.78
C LEU A 43 -13.62 12.92 -10.60
N ASN A 44 -14.23 12.44 -11.67
CA ASN A 44 -15.23 13.18 -12.40
C ASN A 44 -16.62 13.09 -11.72
N ASN A 45 -17.58 13.91 -12.17
CA ASN A 45 -18.91 13.97 -11.55
C ASN A 45 -19.66 12.64 -11.59
N ASN A 46 -19.60 11.90 -12.70
CA ASN A 46 -20.25 10.60 -12.83
C ASN A 46 -19.65 9.58 -11.83
N GLN A 47 -18.35 9.56 -11.68
CA GLN A 47 -17.65 8.69 -10.73
C GLN A 47 -18.02 9.01 -9.27
N ARG A 48 -18.13 10.31 -8.92
CA ARG A 48 -18.61 10.73 -7.60
C ARG A 48 -20.04 10.26 -7.33
N GLU A 49 -20.94 10.41 -8.31
CA GLU A 49 -22.32 9.92 -8.17
C GLU A 49 -22.36 8.40 -7.98
N GLN A 50 -21.54 7.63 -8.70
CA GLN A 50 -21.48 6.18 -8.52
C GLN A 50 -21.00 5.79 -7.12
N LEU A 51 -20.15 6.57 -6.46
CA LEU A 51 -19.68 6.30 -5.10
C LEU A 51 -20.72 6.58 -4.02
N LYS A 52 -21.63 7.53 -4.20
CA LYS A 52 -22.60 7.97 -3.17
C LYS A 52 -23.37 6.83 -2.50
N ASN A 53 -23.69 5.79 -3.26
CA ASN A 53 -24.44 4.63 -2.76
C ASN A 53 -23.54 3.42 -2.45
N LYS A 54 -22.23 3.56 -2.66
CA LYS A 54 -21.28 2.46 -2.49
C LYS A 54 -20.39 2.62 -1.25
N VAL A 55 -20.22 3.83 -0.74
CA VAL A 55 -19.33 4.12 0.39
C VAL A 55 -20.01 5.01 1.42
N ASP A 56 -19.45 5.03 2.63
CA ASP A 56 -19.99 5.81 3.75
C ASP A 56 -19.64 7.29 3.61
N GLU A 57 -18.44 7.63 3.10
CA GLU A 57 -17.99 9.02 2.91
C GLU A 57 -17.07 9.16 1.70
N VAL A 58 -17.19 10.31 1.03
CA VAL A 58 -16.24 10.76 -0.01
C VAL A 58 -15.80 12.18 0.34
N ILE A 59 -14.50 12.39 0.53
CA ILE A 59 -13.92 13.68 0.85
C ILE A 59 -12.84 14.02 -0.18
N LYS A 60 -12.81 15.27 -0.62
CA LYS A 60 -11.78 15.74 -1.56
C LYS A 60 -10.41 15.72 -0.89
N ALA A 61 -9.44 15.06 -1.52
CA ALA A 61 -8.05 15.06 -1.07
C ALA A 61 -7.41 16.44 -1.32
N GLU A 62 -6.64 16.91 -0.36
CA GLU A 62 -5.89 18.16 -0.43
C GLU A 62 -4.38 17.91 -0.46
N TRP A 63 -3.62 18.96 -0.71
CA TRP A 63 -2.18 18.97 -0.48
C TRP A 63 -1.92 19.35 0.97
N ASP A 64 -1.93 18.37 1.87
CA ASP A 64 -1.75 18.58 3.31
C ASP A 64 -0.36 19.12 3.69
N ILE A 65 0.60 18.96 2.79
CA ILE A 65 1.93 19.57 2.88
C ILE A 65 2.15 20.37 1.62
N GLU A 66 2.61 21.61 1.79
CA GLU A 66 2.95 22.47 0.66
C GLU A 66 4.08 21.87 -0.16
N VAL A 67 3.82 21.64 -1.43
CA VAL A 67 4.78 21.11 -2.40
C VAL A 67 4.83 22.02 -3.62
N SER A 68 6.02 22.25 -4.17
CA SER A 68 6.15 23.10 -5.34
C SER A 68 5.44 22.51 -6.57
N ASN A 69 4.82 23.37 -7.37
CA ASN A 69 4.16 22.97 -8.62
C ASN A 69 5.09 22.19 -9.57
N LEU A 70 6.39 22.48 -9.54
CA LEU A 70 7.41 21.75 -10.28
C LEU A 70 7.53 20.28 -9.87
N LYS A 71 7.22 19.95 -8.61
CA LYS A 71 7.22 18.55 -8.14
C LYS A 71 5.90 17.83 -8.45
N VAL A 72 4.80 18.55 -8.51
CA VAL A 72 3.46 17.99 -8.80
C VAL A 72 3.33 17.64 -10.27
N MET A 73 3.73 18.55 -11.18
CA MET A 73 3.69 18.36 -12.62
C MET A 73 2.29 17.91 -13.14
N GLY A 74 1.21 18.44 -12.55
CA GLY A 74 -0.17 18.09 -12.92
C GLY A 74 -0.64 16.69 -12.52
N LYS A 75 0.12 15.98 -11.68
CA LYS A 75 -0.21 14.61 -11.23
C LYS A 75 -0.99 14.66 -9.91
N GLU A 76 -2.27 14.93 -9.97
CA GLU A 76 -3.15 15.06 -8.79
C GLU A 76 -3.19 13.78 -7.94
N TRP A 77 -3.02 12.60 -8.53
CA TRP A 77 -2.92 11.34 -7.80
C TRP A 77 -1.78 11.31 -6.76
N LEU A 78 -0.76 12.17 -6.92
CA LEU A 78 0.31 12.31 -5.94
C LEU A 78 -0.18 12.84 -4.58
N LYS A 79 -1.41 13.35 -4.50
CA LYS A 79 -2.06 13.66 -3.22
C LYS A 79 -2.11 12.43 -2.31
N SER A 80 -2.26 11.22 -2.87
CA SER A 80 -2.21 9.98 -2.11
C SER A 80 -0.92 9.82 -1.30
N GLN A 81 0.17 10.35 -1.83
CA GLN A 81 1.49 10.28 -1.19
C GLN A 81 1.65 11.28 -0.03
N VAL A 82 0.66 12.13 0.17
CA VAL A 82 0.67 13.15 1.23
C VAL A 82 -0.51 12.93 2.17
N SER A 83 -1.73 12.84 1.63
CA SER A 83 -2.97 12.83 2.42
C SER A 83 -3.14 11.62 3.34
N ARG A 84 -2.56 10.46 2.99
CA ARG A 84 -2.71 9.26 3.83
C ARG A 84 -2.06 9.37 5.21
N ALA A 85 -1.12 10.29 5.40
CA ALA A 85 -0.56 10.59 6.71
C ALA A 85 -1.48 11.48 7.57
N PHE A 86 -2.63 11.92 7.03
CA PHE A 86 -3.56 12.87 7.66
C PHE A 86 -4.98 12.31 7.78
N LEU A 87 -5.18 10.99 7.77
CA LEU A 87 -6.51 10.38 7.82
C LEU A 87 -7.40 10.86 8.98
N PRO A 88 -6.88 11.08 10.21
CA PRO A 88 -7.71 11.61 11.29
C PRO A 88 -8.26 13.01 11.03
N LYS A 89 -7.59 13.82 10.19
CA LYS A 89 -8.10 15.13 9.75
C LYS A 89 -9.31 14.98 8.83
N TYR A 90 -9.25 14.04 7.90
CA TYR A 90 -10.30 13.82 6.90
C TYR A 90 -11.52 13.10 7.50
N PHE A 91 -11.29 12.13 8.35
CA PHE A 91 -12.33 11.24 8.87
C PHE A 91 -12.34 11.20 10.42
N PRO A 92 -12.59 12.35 11.09
CA PRO A 92 -12.36 12.48 12.53
C PRO A 92 -13.30 11.65 13.42
N LYS A 93 -14.34 11.04 12.88
CA LYS A 93 -15.33 10.27 13.64
C LYS A 93 -14.95 8.80 13.88
N TYR A 94 -13.91 8.29 13.21
CA TYR A 94 -13.48 6.91 13.37
C TYR A 94 -12.31 6.80 14.35
N ASP A 95 -12.19 5.64 14.99
CA ASP A 95 -11.16 5.36 15.99
C ASP A 95 -9.96 4.64 15.41
N LYS A 96 -10.18 3.78 14.38
CA LYS A 96 -9.13 3.04 13.69
C LYS A 96 -9.26 3.20 12.18
N TYR A 97 -8.13 3.35 11.52
CA TYR A 97 -8.03 3.46 10.07
C TYR A 97 -7.25 2.30 9.50
N LEU A 98 -7.77 1.70 8.45
CA LEU A 98 -7.06 0.79 7.58
C LEU A 98 -6.99 1.43 6.19
N TRP A 99 -5.80 1.83 5.79
CA TRP A 99 -5.56 2.27 4.42
C TRP A 99 -5.35 1.08 3.51
N ILE A 100 -5.96 1.10 2.33
CA ILE A 100 -5.72 0.13 1.24
C ILE A 100 -5.62 0.93 -0.06
N ASP A 101 -4.48 0.83 -0.77
CA ASP A 101 -4.32 1.43 -2.09
C ASP A 101 -5.38 0.90 -3.05
N CYS A 102 -5.93 1.75 -3.92
CA CYS A 102 -7.01 1.37 -4.83
C CYS A 102 -6.63 0.31 -5.87
N ASP A 103 -5.34 0.09 -6.10
CA ASP A 103 -4.84 -1.01 -6.94
C ASP A 103 -4.60 -2.31 -6.14
N ALA A 104 -5.29 -2.46 -5.01
CA ALA A 104 -5.38 -3.69 -4.24
C ALA A 104 -6.84 -4.14 -4.08
N TRP A 105 -7.06 -5.40 -3.69
CA TRP A 105 -8.38 -5.93 -3.38
C TRP A 105 -8.33 -7.01 -2.31
N VAL A 106 -9.44 -7.19 -1.58
CA VAL A 106 -9.55 -8.08 -0.41
C VAL A 106 -10.01 -9.47 -0.85
N ASN A 107 -9.12 -10.45 -0.70
CA ASN A 107 -9.42 -11.85 -0.98
C ASN A 107 -9.84 -12.62 0.29
N ASP A 108 -9.22 -12.33 1.45
CA ASP A 108 -9.55 -12.93 2.74
C ASP A 108 -9.69 -11.87 3.84
N TRP A 109 -10.86 -11.87 4.51
CA TRP A 109 -11.17 -10.91 5.56
C TRP A 109 -10.27 -11.03 6.79
N LYS A 110 -9.73 -12.20 7.08
CA LYS A 110 -8.81 -12.40 8.21
C LYS A 110 -7.66 -11.41 8.25
N CYS A 111 -7.20 -10.95 7.10
CA CYS A 111 -6.14 -9.95 7.06
C CYS A 111 -6.65 -8.55 7.47
N ILE A 112 -7.91 -8.23 7.21
CA ILE A 112 -8.53 -6.99 7.69
C ILE A 112 -8.60 -6.99 9.22
N ASP A 113 -9.04 -8.11 9.82
CA ASP A 113 -9.07 -8.26 11.28
C ASP A 113 -7.68 -8.15 11.90
N LEU A 114 -6.67 -8.76 11.26
CA LEU A 114 -5.28 -8.64 11.69
C LEU A 114 -4.78 -7.19 11.67
N TYR A 115 -5.11 -6.42 10.64
CA TYR A 115 -4.73 -4.99 10.59
C TYR A 115 -5.38 -4.19 11.72
N PHE A 116 -6.68 -4.36 11.98
CA PHE A 116 -7.37 -3.66 13.06
C PHE A 116 -6.86 -4.07 14.44
N LYS A 117 -6.43 -5.33 14.61
CA LYS A 117 -5.78 -5.79 15.82
C LYS A 117 -4.35 -5.26 15.95
N ALA A 118 -3.60 -5.22 14.87
CA ALA A 118 -2.21 -4.77 14.85
C ALA A 118 -2.04 -3.30 15.25
N CYS A 119 -3.03 -2.46 14.96
CA CYS A 119 -2.95 -1.04 15.32
C CYS A 119 -3.38 -0.72 16.75
N GLU A 120 -3.82 -1.70 17.53
CA GLU A 120 -4.20 -1.49 18.93
C GLU A 120 -3.04 -0.94 19.76
N LYS A 121 -3.40 -0.10 20.73
CA LYS A 121 -2.45 0.62 21.61
C LYS A 121 -1.56 1.61 20.84
N GLY A 122 -2.06 2.15 19.73
CA GLY A 122 -1.37 3.15 18.94
C GLY A 122 -0.24 2.64 18.05
N LYS A 123 -0.07 1.31 17.91
CA LYS A 123 0.94 0.71 17.04
C LYS A 123 0.64 0.93 15.56
N LEU A 124 1.66 0.95 14.74
CA LEU A 124 1.52 0.87 13.29
C LEU A 124 1.39 -0.60 12.86
N GLY A 125 0.23 -0.99 12.32
CA GLY A 125 0.06 -2.30 11.67
C GLY A 125 0.48 -2.23 10.21
N ILE A 126 1.49 -3.02 9.78
CA ILE A 126 2.05 -2.92 8.42
C ILE A 126 2.80 -4.19 8.02
N THR A 127 3.08 -4.35 6.71
CA THR A 127 3.91 -5.44 6.20
C THR A 127 5.27 -4.94 5.71
N GLN A 128 6.30 -5.76 5.88
CA GLN A 128 7.60 -5.57 5.23
C GLN A 128 7.58 -6.21 3.83
N THR A 129 8.37 -5.66 2.89
CA THR A 129 8.52 -6.23 1.54
C THR A 129 9.67 -7.23 1.48
N ILE A 130 9.72 -8.13 2.43
CA ILE A 130 10.74 -9.18 2.54
C ILE A 130 10.07 -10.52 2.83
N GLY A 131 10.49 -11.56 2.13
CA GLY A 131 9.97 -12.90 2.36
C GLY A 131 10.42 -13.91 1.34
N PRO A 132 10.06 -15.18 1.52
CA PRO A 132 10.43 -16.27 0.62
C PRO A 132 10.01 -15.95 -0.83
N GLY A 133 10.97 -16.04 -1.76
CA GLY A 133 10.72 -15.82 -3.18
C GLY A 133 10.59 -14.36 -3.62
N TYR A 134 10.50 -13.38 -2.72
CA TYR A 134 10.53 -11.98 -3.11
C TYR A 134 11.90 -11.57 -3.64
N LYS A 135 11.91 -10.67 -4.62
CA LYS A 135 13.16 -10.14 -5.19
C LYS A 135 13.96 -9.44 -4.12
N ILE A 136 15.26 -9.76 -4.06
CA ILE A 136 16.20 -9.08 -3.17
C ILE A 136 16.36 -7.63 -3.65
N THR A 137 15.88 -6.69 -2.85
CA THR A 137 15.92 -5.24 -3.17
C THR A 137 17.14 -4.54 -2.62
N SER A 138 17.86 -5.17 -1.68
CA SER A 138 19.11 -4.63 -1.09
C SER A 138 20.28 -5.49 -1.53
N LYS A 139 21.31 -4.84 -2.11
CA LYS A 139 22.52 -5.50 -2.62
C LYS A 139 23.76 -4.75 -2.16
N VAL A 140 24.82 -5.51 -1.84
CA VAL A 140 26.16 -4.99 -1.59
C VAL A 140 27.06 -5.47 -2.73
N ASN A 141 27.60 -4.54 -3.50
CA ASN A 141 28.54 -4.84 -4.57
C ASN A 141 29.95 -4.45 -4.10
N TRP A 142 30.80 -5.43 -3.81
CA TRP A 142 32.18 -5.20 -3.46
C TRP A 142 32.97 -4.73 -4.69
N LEU A 143 33.75 -3.68 -4.52
CA LEU A 143 34.61 -3.12 -5.59
C LEU A 143 36.02 -3.64 -5.47
N ILE A 144 36.73 -3.20 -4.43
CA ILE A 144 38.13 -3.58 -4.15
C ILE A 144 38.29 -3.68 -2.64
N GLY A 145 38.79 -4.80 -2.15
CA GLY A 145 39.06 -4.99 -0.73
C GLY A 145 37.80 -4.77 0.14
N LYS A 146 37.80 -3.75 0.98
CA LYS A 146 36.71 -3.40 1.90
C LYS A 146 35.73 -2.37 1.33
N LEU A 147 35.93 -1.89 0.11
CA LEU A 147 35.05 -0.90 -0.52
C LEU A 147 33.85 -1.57 -1.17
N ALA A 148 32.66 -1.08 -0.88
CA ALA A 148 31.43 -1.62 -1.43
C ALA A 148 30.43 -0.52 -1.79
N ILE A 149 29.61 -0.78 -2.83
CA ILE A 149 28.45 0.04 -3.19
C ILE A 149 27.22 -0.63 -2.63
N ILE A 150 26.46 0.11 -1.82
CA ILE A 150 25.17 -0.33 -1.30
C ILE A 150 24.08 0.13 -2.28
N LYS A 151 23.27 -0.81 -2.74
CA LYS A 151 22.06 -0.55 -3.54
C LYS A 151 20.85 -1.04 -2.73
N SER A 152 20.06 -0.12 -2.23
CA SER A 152 18.75 -0.43 -1.63
C SER A 152 17.77 0.70 -1.94
N GLN A 153 16.47 0.39 -1.91
CA GLN A 153 15.42 1.37 -2.16
C GLN A 153 15.44 2.46 -1.09
N ASN A 154 15.51 2.06 0.18
CA ASN A 154 15.59 3.01 1.30
C ASN A 154 16.81 3.92 1.19
N PHE A 155 18.00 3.37 0.91
CA PHE A 155 19.22 4.16 0.77
C PHE A 155 19.13 5.16 -0.38
N LYS A 156 18.64 4.72 -1.55
CA LYS A 156 18.46 5.58 -2.73
C LYS A 156 17.57 6.78 -2.42
N HIS A 157 16.42 6.55 -1.77
CA HIS A 157 15.49 7.62 -1.42
C HIS A 157 16.05 8.52 -0.30
N ALA A 158 16.74 7.95 0.69
CA ALA A 158 17.39 8.68 1.77
C ALA A 158 18.43 9.67 1.27
N VAL A 159 19.32 9.22 0.38
CA VAL A 159 20.34 10.09 -0.24
C VAL A 159 19.66 11.19 -1.08
N LYS A 160 18.65 10.85 -1.88
CA LYS A 160 17.92 11.81 -2.71
C LYS A 160 17.19 12.87 -1.89
N SER A 161 16.64 12.48 -0.75
CA SER A 161 15.92 13.37 0.18
C SER A 161 16.87 14.13 1.12
N LYS A 162 18.20 13.92 1.01
CA LYS A 162 19.23 14.61 1.79
C LYS A 162 19.03 14.53 3.32
N ILE A 163 18.52 13.41 3.84
CA ILE A 163 18.23 13.24 5.28
C ILE A 163 19.48 13.04 6.15
N GLY A 164 20.66 13.08 5.56
CA GLY A 164 21.95 12.85 6.22
C GLY A 164 22.46 11.42 6.10
N TYR A 165 23.79 11.29 5.97
CA TYR A 165 24.43 10.01 5.66
C TYR A 165 24.23 8.95 6.76
N ASN A 166 24.29 9.34 8.04
CA ASN A 166 24.12 8.40 9.15
C ASN A 166 22.70 7.77 9.16
N LYS A 167 21.66 8.56 8.91
CA LYS A 167 20.28 8.06 8.78
C LYS A 167 20.16 7.17 7.54
N ALA A 168 20.72 7.59 6.41
CA ALA A 168 20.70 6.81 5.18
C ALA A 168 21.38 5.45 5.35
N ARG A 169 22.51 5.37 6.07
CA ARG A 169 23.17 4.08 6.39
C ARG A 169 22.32 3.17 7.25
N LYS A 170 21.67 3.68 8.30
CA LYS A 170 20.76 2.88 9.12
C LYS A 170 19.63 2.27 8.28
N LEU A 171 19.05 3.05 7.37
CA LEU A 171 17.98 2.60 6.49
C LEU A 171 18.44 1.68 5.36
N ALA A 172 19.71 1.67 5.02
CA ALA A 172 20.24 0.95 3.86
C ALA A 172 19.93 -0.56 3.89
N PHE A 173 19.99 -1.15 5.06
CA PHE A 173 19.78 -2.59 5.29
C PHE A 173 18.45 -2.90 5.98
N ALA A 174 17.70 -1.88 6.38
CA ALA A 174 16.36 -2.08 6.93
C ALA A 174 15.43 -2.65 5.86
N PRO A 175 14.61 -3.66 6.18
CA PRO A 175 13.58 -4.15 5.28
C PRO A 175 12.70 -3.01 4.80
N HIS A 176 12.50 -2.91 3.49
CA HIS A 176 11.62 -1.88 2.96
C HIS A 176 10.18 -2.15 3.38
N ILE A 177 9.46 -1.12 3.81
CA ILE A 177 8.05 -1.17 4.17
C ILE A 177 7.24 -0.60 3.01
N ASN A 178 6.24 -1.35 2.56
CA ASN A 178 5.27 -0.87 1.57
C ASN A 178 4.03 -0.35 2.29
N ILE A 179 3.70 0.90 2.03
CA ILE A 179 2.60 1.62 2.67
C ILE A 179 1.29 1.57 1.89
N GLY A 180 1.19 0.71 0.91
CA GLY A 180 -0.07 0.52 0.17
C GLY A 180 -1.17 -0.13 1.03
N VAL A 181 -0.79 -0.77 2.15
CA VAL A 181 -1.74 -1.25 3.17
C VAL A 181 -1.12 -1.04 4.54
N PHE A 182 -1.81 -0.31 5.41
CA PHE A 182 -1.41 -0.08 6.80
C PHE A 182 -2.61 0.25 7.68
N SER A 183 -2.47 0.05 8.98
CA SER A 183 -3.47 0.47 9.96
C SER A 183 -2.86 1.28 11.10
N LEU A 184 -3.65 2.22 11.64
CA LEU A 184 -3.24 3.06 12.74
C LEU A 184 -4.49 3.59 13.50
N GLU A 185 -4.39 3.70 14.83
CA GLU A 185 -5.44 4.32 15.63
C GLU A 185 -5.44 5.84 15.49
N LYS A 186 -6.62 6.46 15.65
CA LYS A 186 -6.83 7.92 15.55
C LYS A 186 -5.83 8.74 16.36
N ASN A 187 -5.60 8.33 17.60
CA ASN A 187 -4.80 9.08 18.57
C ASN A 187 -3.34 8.60 18.65
N SER A 188 -2.88 7.81 17.68
CA SER A 188 -1.51 7.33 17.65
C SER A 188 -0.50 8.46 17.43
N GLU A 189 0.59 8.45 18.18
CA GLU A 189 1.74 9.33 17.94
C GLU A 189 2.42 9.04 16.59
N GLY A 190 2.14 7.89 16.01
CA GLY A 190 2.61 7.50 14.68
C GLY A 190 2.26 8.51 13.60
N TRP A 191 1.11 9.17 13.67
CA TRP A 191 0.73 10.22 12.73
C TRP A 191 1.70 11.40 12.77
N ILE A 192 2.07 11.85 13.98
CA ILE A 192 2.97 13.00 14.18
C ILE A 192 4.38 12.66 13.68
N SER A 193 4.92 11.49 14.06
CA SER A 193 6.23 11.03 13.58
C SER A 193 6.25 10.95 12.05
N TRP A 194 5.22 10.33 11.44
CA TRP A 194 5.14 10.20 9.98
C TRP A 194 5.06 11.54 9.27
N GLN A 195 4.18 12.46 9.72
CA GLN A 195 4.04 13.80 9.17
C GLN A 195 5.34 14.60 9.22
N ASN A 196 6.05 14.57 10.35
CA ASN A 196 7.34 15.25 10.53
C ASN A 196 8.43 14.69 9.58
N ASN A 197 8.48 13.38 9.43
CA ASN A 197 9.40 12.73 8.51
C ASN A 197 9.02 12.99 7.06
N LEU A 198 7.74 13.01 6.73
CA LEU A 198 7.23 13.33 5.39
C LEU A 198 7.59 14.79 5.01
N PHE A 199 7.38 15.73 5.92
CA PHE A 199 7.80 17.10 5.74
C PHE A 199 9.32 17.22 5.48
N THR A 200 10.12 16.50 6.27
CA THR A 200 11.58 16.47 6.14
C THR A 200 12.01 15.90 4.79
N THR A 201 11.43 14.79 4.36
CA THR A 201 11.82 14.12 3.12
C THR A 201 11.38 14.88 1.87
N LEU A 202 10.26 15.60 1.94
CA LEU A 202 9.73 16.40 0.82
C LEU A 202 10.53 17.68 0.56
N LYS A 203 11.31 18.19 1.51
CA LYS A 203 12.15 19.39 1.29
C LYS A 203 13.07 19.23 0.09
N ALA A 204 13.74 18.09 -0.05
CA ALA A 204 14.69 17.82 -1.12
C ALA A 204 14.25 16.64 -2.02
N GLY A 205 13.48 15.68 -1.52
CA GLY A 205 13.02 14.50 -2.25
C GLY A 205 11.91 14.79 -3.25
N ASN A 206 11.63 13.82 -4.11
CA ASN A 206 10.44 13.82 -4.94
C ASN A 206 9.23 13.40 -4.10
N ILE A 207 8.01 13.80 -4.49
CA ILE A 207 6.78 13.39 -3.81
C ILE A 207 6.70 11.86 -3.80
N PHE A 208 6.79 11.24 -4.98
CA PHE A 208 6.86 9.78 -5.09
C PHE A 208 8.16 9.23 -4.47
N GLY A 209 8.02 8.40 -3.46
CA GLY A 209 9.11 7.77 -2.71
C GLY A 209 9.53 8.51 -1.43
N SER A 210 9.18 9.80 -1.25
CA SER A 210 9.44 10.50 0.01
C SER A 210 8.53 10.00 1.13
N GLU A 211 7.30 9.67 0.82
CA GLU A 211 6.34 9.12 1.76
C GLU A 211 6.77 7.74 2.28
N GLY A 212 7.11 6.81 1.38
CA GLY A 212 7.65 5.50 1.78
C GLY A 212 8.93 5.63 2.60
N LEU A 213 9.81 6.60 2.27
CA LEU A 213 10.97 6.90 3.09
C LEU A 213 10.56 7.42 4.47
N ALA A 214 9.57 8.31 4.54
CA ALA A 214 9.12 8.92 5.80
C ALA A 214 8.63 7.87 6.80
N ILE A 215 7.80 6.92 6.38
CA ILE A 215 7.34 5.85 7.29
C ILE A 215 8.47 4.89 7.67
N ASN A 216 9.40 4.58 6.74
CA ASN A 216 10.59 3.81 7.09
C ASN A 216 11.47 4.56 8.12
N MET A 217 11.53 5.90 8.07
CA MET A 217 12.21 6.70 9.11
C MET A 217 11.47 6.62 10.44
N SER A 218 10.15 6.77 10.45
CA SER A 218 9.36 6.65 11.69
C SER A 218 9.60 5.30 12.36
N VAL A 219 9.61 4.22 11.61
CA VAL A 219 9.80 2.86 12.15
C VAL A 219 11.25 2.61 12.59
N TYR A 220 12.23 2.87 11.70
CA TYR A 220 13.62 2.42 11.93
C TYR A 220 14.56 3.48 12.52
N ILE A 221 14.18 4.75 12.52
CA ILE A 221 14.96 5.85 13.11
C ILE A 221 14.32 6.36 14.40
N ASP A 222 13.00 6.63 14.36
CA ASP A 222 12.27 7.18 15.50
C ASP A 222 11.73 6.08 16.41
N ASN A 223 11.88 4.79 16.03
CA ASN A 223 11.43 3.61 16.76
C ASN A 223 9.92 3.61 17.04
N LEU A 224 9.11 4.03 16.03
CA LEU A 224 7.65 3.94 16.11
C LEU A 224 7.24 2.49 16.39
N GLU A 225 6.45 2.30 17.43
CA GLU A 225 5.95 0.98 17.80
C GLU A 225 5.14 0.37 16.64
N THR A 226 5.58 -0.79 16.17
CA THR A 226 5.09 -1.37 14.91
C THR A 226 4.81 -2.85 15.08
N GLU A 227 3.64 -3.28 14.65
CA GLU A 227 3.27 -4.69 14.51
C GLU A 227 3.41 -5.10 13.06
N PHE A 228 4.40 -5.97 12.79
CA PHE A 228 4.63 -6.48 11.44
C PHE A 228 3.74 -7.67 11.14
N LEU A 229 2.92 -7.54 10.11
CA LEU A 229 2.00 -8.57 9.66
C LEU A 229 2.63 -9.49 8.61
N PRO A 230 2.11 -10.71 8.45
CA PRO A 230 2.55 -11.65 7.41
C PRO A 230 2.37 -11.07 6.00
N LEU A 231 3.19 -11.54 5.04
CA LEU A 231 3.21 -11.05 3.66
C LEU A 231 1.87 -11.17 2.94
N ASN A 232 1.11 -12.24 3.22
CA ASN A 232 -0.21 -12.45 2.61
C ASN A 232 -1.21 -11.34 2.97
N CYS A 233 -0.96 -10.52 3.99
CA CYS A 233 -1.77 -9.34 4.32
C CYS A 233 -1.56 -8.17 3.34
N ASN A 234 -0.47 -8.16 2.56
CA ASN A 234 -0.23 -7.20 1.49
C ASN A 234 0.65 -7.85 0.43
N TRP A 235 0.05 -8.72 -0.41
CA TRP A 235 0.77 -9.48 -1.41
C TRP A 235 1.07 -8.65 -2.65
N ILE A 236 2.33 -8.26 -2.81
CA ILE A 236 2.79 -7.43 -3.93
C ILE A 236 3.08 -8.32 -5.14
N THR A 237 2.18 -8.33 -6.10
CA THR A 237 2.22 -9.22 -7.27
C THR A 237 3.43 -9.00 -8.18
N SER A 238 3.96 -7.78 -8.25
CA SER A 238 5.16 -7.46 -9.02
C SER A 238 6.45 -8.04 -8.41
N ASN A 239 6.44 -8.41 -7.14
CA ASN A 239 7.57 -9.08 -6.48
C ASN A 239 7.55 -10.58 -6.70
N LEU A 240 6.37 -11.19 -6.60
CA LEU A 240 6.16 -12.63 -6.78
C LEU A 240 4.71 -12.90 -7.17
N LEU A 241 4.51 -13.68 -8.24
CA LEU A 241 3.17 -14.12 -8.62
C LEU A 241 2.63 -15.13 -7.61
N PRO A 242 1.33 -15.06 -7.26
CA PRO A 242 0.68 -16.07 -6.43
C PRO A 242 0.52 -17.39 -7.21
N LYS A 243 0.18 -18.45 -6.51
CA LYS A 243 -0.47 -19.63 -7.11
C LYS A 243 -1.98 -19.55 -6.98
N PHE A 244 -2.68 -20.32 -7.78
CA PHE A 244 -4.12 -20.45 -7.70
C PHE A 244 -4.49 -21.84 -7.17
N ASP A 245 -5.32 -21.87 -6.15
CA ASP A 245 -5.92 -23.10 -5.61
C ASP A 245 -7.26 -23.32 -6.34
N GLU A 246 -7.28 -24.31 -7.23
CA GLU A 246 -8.47 -24.65 -8.04
C GLU A 246 -9.61 -25.21 -7.17
N GLU A 247 -9.30 -25.92 -6.09
CA GLU A 247 -10.31 -26.55 -5.21
C GLU A 247 -11.05 -25.49 -4.39
N ASN A 248 -10.32 -24.51 -3.85
CA ASN A 248 -10.88 -23.45 -3.03
C ASN A 248 -11.17 -22.16 -3.82
N ASN A 249 -10.95 -22.15 -5.14
CA ASN A 249 -11.13 -21.00 -6.04
C ASN A 249 -10.51 -19.71 -5.47
N THR A 250 -9.24 -19.77 -5.04
CA THR A 250 -8.59 -18.66 -4.36
C THR A 250 -7.10 -18.56 -4.68
N PHE A 251 -6.54 -17.37 -4.50
CA PHE A 251 -5.10 -17.15 -4.61
C PHE A 251 -4.40 -17.47 -3.29
N VAL A 252 -3.25 -18.13 -3.40
CA VAL A 252 -2.42 -18.57 -2.27
C VAL A 252 -0.94 -18.25 -2.49
N GLU A 253 -0.18 -18.22 -1.41
CA GLU A 253 1.28 -18.12 -1.49
C GLU A 253 1.86 -19.29 -2.31
N PRO A 254 2.91 -19.03 -3.15
CA PRO A 254 3.45 -20.06 -4.04
C PRO A 254 4.34 -21.10 -3.35
N TYR A 255 4.56 -20.96 -2.05
CA TYR A 255 5.38 -21.83 -1.19
C TYR A 255 4.57 -22.33 0.00
N LEU A 256 5.04 -23.40 0.64
CA LEU A 256 4.39 -23.98 1.82
C LEU A 256 4.40 -22.99 2.99
N PRO A 257 3.29 -22.96 3.78
CA PRO A 257 2.14 -23.88 3.73
C PRO A 257 1.00 -23.41 2.79
N ASN A 258 1.26 -22.56 1.81
CA ASN A 258 0.31 -22.05 0.82
C ASN A 258 -0.84 -21.27 1.48
N TYR A 259 -0.49 -20.36 2.39
CA TYR A 259 -1.48 -19.50 3.02
C TYR A 259 -2.29 -18.72 1.97
N LYS A 260 -3.59 -18.59 2.23
CA LYS A 260 -4.47 -17.78 1.41
C LYS A 260 -4.00 -16.33 1.43
N ILE A 261 -3.91 -15.73 0.26
CA ILE A 261 -3.60 -14.30 0.16
C ILE A 261 -4.78 -13.51 0.68
N GLY A 262 -4.53 -12.60 1.62
CA GLY A 262 -5.57 -11.77 2.21
C GLY A 262 -5.87 -10.53 1.39
N ILE A 263 -4.82 -9.77 1.05
CA ILE A 263 -4.94 -8.59 0.18
C ILE A 263 -4.01 -8.76 -1.01
N MET A 264 -4.59 -8.80 -2.21
CA MET A 264 -3.86 -8.81 -3.47
C MET A 264 -3.55 -7.38 -3.88
N HIS A 265 -2.29 -7.04 -4.06
CA HIS A 265 -1.85 -5.68 -4.38
C HIS A 265 -1.09 -5.66 -5.72
N LEU A 266 -1.63 -4.95 -6.70
CA LEU A 266 -1.08 -4.84 -8.05
C LEU A 266 0.03 -3.79 -8.16
N ALA A 267 0.68 -3.45 -7.04
CA ALA A 267 1.71 -2.42 -6.94
C ALA A 267 2.75 -2.52 -8.06
N ALA A 268 3.19 -1.38 -8.59
CA ALA A 268 4.09 -1.24 -9.74
C ALA A 268 3.55 -1.83 -11.06
N GLY A 269 2.33 -2.37 -11.06
CA GLY A 269 1.67 -2.96 -12.22
C GLY A 269 2.28 -4.28 -12.69
N ILE A 270 1.50 -4.99 -13.47
CA ILE A 270 1.96 -6.15 -14.25
C ILE A 270 1.80 -5.78 -15.72
N TRP A 271 2.89 -5.90 -16.47
CA TRP A 271 2.95 -5.45 -17.85
C TRP A 271 2.94 -6.64 -18.80
N LYS A 272 2.01 -6.63 -19.74
CA LYS A 272 1.97 -7.54 -20.89
C LYS A 272 1.83 -6.70 -22.15
N ASP A 273 2.68 -6.94 -23.13
CA ASP A 273 2.68 -6.22 -24.41
C ASP A 273 2.67 -4.67 -24.25
N LYS A 274 3.48 -4.17 -23.31
CA LYS A 274 3.56 -2.74 -22.92
C LYS A 274 2.28 -2.14 -22.33
N LYS A 275 1.27 -2.97 -22.01
CA LYS A 275 0.02 -2.56 -21.36
C LYS A 275 0.06 -2.92 -19.88
N ASP A 276 -0.37 -2.00 -19.03
CA ASP A 276 -0.48 -2.22 -17.58
C ASP A 276 -1.83 -2.87 -17.26
N MET A 277 -1.81 -4.01 -16.58
CA MET A 277 -3.01 -4.74 -16.14
C MET A 277 -3.94 -3.87 -15.29
N ARG A 278 -3.40 -2.94 -14.51
CA ARG A 278 -4.22 -2.03 -13.68
C ARG A 278 -5.16 -1.17 -14.52
N LEU A 279 -4.78 -0.87 -15.76
CA LEU A 279 -5.54 0.00 -16.66
C LEU A 279 -6.27 -0.76 -17.75
N ASN A 280 -6.08 -2.07 -17.83
CA ASN A 280 -6.73 -2.92 -18.83
C ASN A 280 -7.20 -4.22 -18.18
N LYS A 281 -8.52 -4.35 -18.02
CA LYS A 281 -9.18 -5.51 -17.39
C LYS A 281 -9.00 -6.83 -18.18
N GLU A 282 -8.80 -6.74 -19.48
CA GLU A 282 -8.69 -7.90 -20.37
C GLU A 282 -7.33 -8.60 -20.27
N ILE A 283 -6.35 -7.96 -19.61
CA ILE A 283 -5.03 -8.57 -19.48
C ILE A 283 -5.10 -9.72 -18.52
N THR A 284 -4.71 -10.88 -19.03
CA THR A 284 -4.52 -12.12 -18.28
C THR A 284 -3.06 -12.56 -18.36
N ILE A 285 -2.61 -13.29 -17.37
CA ILE A 285 -1.26 -13.86 -17.31
C ILE A 285 -1.32 -15.32 -16.94
N ASP A 286 -0.25 -16.03 -17.25
CA ASP A 286 -0.11 -17.44 -16.88
C ASP A 286 0.25 -17.55 -15.39
N ILE A 287 -0.61 -18.24 -14.65
CA ILE A 287 -0.47 -18.51 -13.21
C ILE A 287 -0.41 -20.01 -13.00
N LYS A 288 0.54 -20.46 -12.18
CA LYS A 288 0.60 -21.85 -11.78
C LYS A 288 -0.45 -22.17 -10.72
N THR A 289 -1.09 -23.32 -10.83
CA THR A 289 -1.99 -23.84 -9.81
C THR A 289 -1.23 -24.67 -8.77
N LEU A 290 -1.87 -24.95 -7.63
CA LEU A 290 -1.33 -25.90 -6.64
C LEU A 290 -1.20 -27.30 -7.22
N GLN A 291 -2.08 -27.67 -8.15
CA GLN A 291 -2.13 -28.96 -8.83
C GLN A 291 -1.07 -29.08 -9.96
N GLY A 292 -0.23 -28.04 -10.13
CA GLY A 292 0.88 -28.05 -11.09
C GLY A 292 0.52 -27.64 -12.52
N LYS A 293 -0.75 -27.29 -12.78
CA LYS A 293 -1.18 -26.77 -14.08
C LYS A 293 -0.81 -25.31 -14.25
N THR A 294 -0.91 -24.82 -15.46
CA THR A 294 -0.86 -23.38 -15.77
C THR A 294 -2.22 -22.94 -16.29
N ILE A 295 -2.78 -21.89 -15.69
CA ILE A 295 -4.05 -21.28 -16.10
C ILE A 295 -3.79 -19.83 -16.52
N ASN A 296 -4.57 -19.32 -17.46
CA ASN A 296 -4.53 -17.93 -17.86
C ASN A 296 -5.62 -17.13 -17.12
N LYS A 297 -5.21 -16.21 -16.25
CA LYS A 297 -6.14 -15.52 -15.34
C LYS A 297 -5.72 -14.07 -15.11
N SER A 298 -6.68 -13.19 -14.88
CA SER A 298 -6.41 -11.84 -14.37
C SER A 298 -6.11 -11.88 -12.88
N LEU A 299 -5.23 -10.98 -12.42
CA LEU A 299 -5.01 -10.73 -10.99
C LEU A 299 -5.91 -9.61 -10.45
N ARG A 300 -6.71 -8.97 -11.30
CA ARG A 300 -7.73 -8.02 -10.86
C ARG A 300 -8.90 -8.75 -10.22
N PHE A 301 -9.61 -8.05 -9.35
CA PHE A 301 -10.83 -8.59 -8.75
C PHE A 301 -11.89 -8.83 -9.84
N SER A 302 -12.51 -10.00 -9.79
CA SER A 302 -13.72 -10.34 -10.54
C SER A 302 -14.68 -11.03 -9.58
N SER A 303 -15.87 -10.48 -9.45
CA SER A 303 -17.00 -11.10 -8.71
C SER A 303 -17.50 -12.36 -9.39
#